data_8dc023bd8ae4c38cc0be08f6d69e475a
#
_entry.id   8dc023bd8ae4c38cc0be08f6d69e475a
#
_cell.length_a   1.000
_cell.length_b   1.000
_cell.length_c   1.000
_cell.angle_alpha   90.00
_cell.angle_beta   90.00
_cell.angle_gamma   90.00
#
_symmetry.space_group_name_H-M   'P 1'
#
loop_
_entity.id
_entity.type
_entity.pdbx_description
1 polymer ?
#
loop_
_entity_poly.entity_id
_entity_poly.type
_entity_poly.pdbx_seq_one_letter_code
_entity_poly.pdbx_strand_id
1 'polypeptide(L)'
;MSDKRDLDALIGDLAREARPVARLQPPFVRATIWLAIAFAALACLVGWYGLRPDLGVALSEPGGMLALVSAVATGIAATYAAFHLAVPGRSSRWSLLPLPVALVWISGLGIGCYADWVRFGPEGITLGDSYECFQAIVLSSLLLGVPLAYLLRHARFYRPVATAAMGGLALSTLAAAALDLFHDTDARIMDVVWHIAAVAVVVSVSSAWGAFSGAPVRGSRRAIP
;
A
#
# COMPACT_ATOMS: atom_id res chain seq x y z
N MET A 1 -21.23 0.37 -50.71
CA MET A 1 -20.07 1.28 -50.98
C MET A 1 -20.22 2.65 -50.36
N SER A 2 -21.42 3.09 -49.99
CA SER A 2 -21.70 4.37 -49.24
C SER A 2 -21.12 4.34 -47.84
N ASP A 3 -21.37 3.26 -47.12
CA ASP A 3 -21.02 3.08 -45.68
C ASP A 3 -19.52 3.20 -45.38
N LYS A 4 -18.65 2.73 -46.29
CA LYS A 4 -17.18 2.83 -46.11
C LYS A 4 -16.67 4.27 -46.23
N ARG A 5 -17.24 5.05 -47.17
CA ARG A 5 -16.90 6.47 -47.33
C ARG A 5 -17.34 7.35 -46.16
N ASP A 6 -18.48 7.02 -45.61
CA ASP A 6 -19.02 7.70 -44.42
C ASP A 6 -18.15 7.41 -43.16
N LEU A 7 -17.67 6.17 -43.05
CA LEU A 7 -16.75 5.79 -41.96
C LEU A 7 -15.38 6.48 -42.09
N ASP A 8 -14.82 6.54 -43.29
CA ASP A 8 -13.53 7.20 -43.52
C ASP A 8 -13.63 8.73 -43.30
N ALA A 9 -14.74 9.35 -43.66
CA ALA A 9 -15.01 10.74 -43.34
C ALA A 9 -15.12 11.00 -41.85
N LEU A 10 -15.85 10.15 -41.12
CA LEU A 10 -15.98 10.23 -39.65
C LEU A 10 -14.62 10.05 -38.96
N ILE A 11 -13.81 9.07 -39.38
CA ILE A 11 -12.45 8.88 -38.86
C ILE A 11 -11.59 10.13 -39.09
N GLY A 12 -11.69 10.73 -40.28
CA GLY A 12 -10.97 11.95 -40.64
C GLY A 12 -11.35 13.14 -39.75
N ASP A 13 -12.63 13.31 -39.47
CA ASP A 13 -13.14 14.39 -38.60
C ASP A 13 -12.73 14.15 -37.14
N LEU A 14 -12.88 12.94 -36.62
CA LEU A 14 -12.42 12.60 -35.26
C LEU A 14 -10.91 12.79 -35.13
N ALA A 15 -10.13 12.47 -36.14
CA ALA A 15 -8.68 12.66 -36.12
C ALA A 15 -8.28 14.16 -36.11
N ARG A 16 -9.05 15.03 -36.79
CA ARG A 16 -8.84 16.49 -36.78
C ARG A 16 -9.21 17.13 -35.44
N GLU A 17 -10.24 16.59 -34.79
CA GLU A 17 -10.67 17.06 -33.46
C GLU A 17 -9.82 16.49 -32.30
N ALA A 18 -8.98 15.50 -32.58
CA ALA A 18 -8.12 14.88 -31.58
C ALA A 18 -7.12 15.89 -31.01
N ARG A 19 -7.26 16.16 -29.70
CA ARG A 19 -6.31 17.02 -28.97
C ARG A 19 -5.15 16.18 -28.46
N PRO A 20 -3.90 16.70 -28.49
CA PRO A 20 -2.76 16.04 -27.88
C PRO A 20 -3.02 15.77 -26.40
N VAL A 21 -2.92 14.52 -25.98
CA VAL A 21 -3.02 14.17 -24.56
C VAL A 21 -1.63 14.14 -23.94
N ALA A 22 -1.49 14.71 -22.75
CA ALA A 22 -0.25 14.60 -21.99
C ALA A 22 0.02 13.13 -21.63
N ARG A 23 1.18 12.64 -21.98
CA ARG A 23 1.58 11.25 -21.66
C ARG A 23 1.79 11.11 -20.17
N LEU A 24 1.22 10.07 -19.58
CA LEU A 24 1.48 9.72 -18.18
C LEU A 24 2.95 9.36 -18.00
N GLN A 25 3.54 9.83 -16.90
CA GLN A 25 4.91 9.42 -16.54
C GLN A 25 4.99 7.90 -16.35
N PRO A 26 6.16 7.29 -16.61
CA PRO A 26 6.37 5.86 -16.40
C PRO A 26 5.98 5.42 -14.98
N PRO A 27 5.39 4.23 -14.79
CA PRO A 27 4.97 3.74 -13.49
C PRO A 27 6.10 3.76 -12.45
N PHE A 28 7.30 3.42 -12.87
CA PHE A 28 8.50 3.45 -12.02
C PHE A 28 8.76 4.85 -11.44
N VAL A 29 8.75 5.89 -12.27
CA VAL A 29 8.98 7.28 -11.84
C VAL A 29 7.93 7.72 -10.82
N ARG A 30 6.66 7.42 -11.09
CA ARG A 30 5.55 7.77 -10.20
C ARG A 30 5.64 7.04 -8.87
N ALA A 31 6.01 5.76 -8.88
CA ALA A 31 6.25 4.96 -7.68
C ALA A 31 7.40 5.55 -6.84
N THR A 32 8.51 5.92 -7.48
CA THR A 32 9.66 6.53 -6.79
C THR A 32 9.31 7.90 -6.19
N ILE A 33 8.56 8.74 -6.92
CA ILE A 33 8.09 10.03 -6.39
C ILE A 33 7.22 9.81 -5.15
N TRP A 34 6.27 8.86 -5.21
CA TRP A 34 5.44 8.57 -4.05
C TRP A 34 6.25 8.03 -2.87
N LEU A 35 7.20 7.12 -3.11
CA LEU A 35 8.10 6.61 -2.06
C LEU A 35 8.89 7.73 -1.40
N ALA A 36 9.43 8.67 -2.19
CA ALA A 36 10.14 9.83 -1.65
C ALA A 36 9.23 10.68 -0.73
N ILE A 37 7.97 10.93 -1.15
CA ILE A 37 6.99 11.63 -0.32
C ILE A 37 6.67 10.81 0.94
N ALA A 38 6.46 9.50 0.81
CA ALA A 38 6.14 8.63 1.93
C ALA A 38 7.28 8.59 2.96
N PHE A 39 8.51 8.38 2.52
CA PHE A 39 9.67 8.37 3.41
C PHE A 39 9.91 9.74 4.07
N ALA A 40 9.73 10.84 3.35
CA ALA A 40 9.83 12.17 3.93
C ALA A 40 8.76 12.40 5.01
N ALA A 41 7.50 12.02 4.74
CA ALA A 41 6.41 12.15 5.70
C ALA A 41 6.65 11.28 6.96
N LEU A 42 7.08 10.03 6.77
CA LEU A 42 7.41 9.13 7.88
C LEU A 42 8.63 9.60 8.67
N ALA A 43 9.66 10.12 8.00
CA ALA A 43 10.84 10.70 8.67
C ALA A 43 10.45 11.93 9.50
N CYS A 44 9.55 12.78 9.00
CA CYS A 44 8.99 13.89 9.78
C CYS A 44 8.20 13.38 10.99
N LEU A 45 7.41 12.32 10.83
CA LEU A 45 6.64 11.71 11.91
C LEU A 45 7.57 11.15 13.00
N VAL A 46 8.56 10.34 12.59
CA VAL A 46 9.57 9.79 13.52
C VAL A 46 10.38 10.91 14.19
N GLY A 47 10.72 11.97 13.45
CA GLY A 47 11.42 13.14 14.02
C GLY A 47 10.55 13.92 15.03
N TRP A 48 9.23 13.94 14.85
CA TRP A 48 8.30 14.58 15.79
C TRP A 48 8.15 13.80 17.09
N TYR A 49 7.98 12.49 17.02
CA TYR A 49 7.83 11.62 18.20
C TYR A 49 9.17 11.28 18.87
N GLY A 50 10.28 11.38 18.14
CA GLY A 50 11.59 10.91 18.57
C GLY A 50 11.81 9.42 18.35
N LEU A 51 13.06 8.99 18.24
CA LEU A 51 13.39 7.57 18.19
C LEU A 51 13.21 6.95 19.57
N ARG A 52 12.74 5.71 19.64
CA ARG A 52 12.67 4.94 20.88
C ARG A 52 14.08 4.79 21.50
N PRO A 53 14.20 4.97 22.84
CA PRO A 53 15.52 4.95 23.51
C PRO A 53 16.25 3.61 23.38
N ASP A 54 15.50 2.52 23.31
CA ASP A 54 15.99 1.15 23.28
C ASP A 54 16.06 0.55 21.85
N LEU A 55 15.96 1.39 20.79
CA LEU A 55 15.96 0.95 19.40
C LEU A 55 17.07 -0.05 19.07
N GLY A 56 18.29 0.18 19.59
CA GLY A 56 19.43 -0.72 19.38
C GLY A 56 19.19 -2.12 19.98
N VAL A 57 18.53 -2.20 21.13
CA VAL A 57 18.16 -3.46 21.79
C VAL A 57 17.08 -4.15 20.97
N ALA A 58 16.02 -3.44 20.63
CA ALA A 58 14.89 -3.95 19.86
C ALA A 58 15.33 -4.54 18.50
N LEU A 59 16.24 -3.86 17.81
CA LEU A 59 16.78 -4.34 16.53
C LEU A 59 17.71 -5.55 16.69
N SER A 60 18.34 -5.72 17.84
CA SER A 60 19.22 -6.87 18.13
C SER A 60 18.45 -8.10 18.63
N GLU A 61 17.19 -7.94 19.02
CA GLU A 61 16.34 -9.06 19.41
C GLU A 61 16.01 -9.99 18.24
N PRO A 62 15.73 -11.29 18.52
CA PRO A 62 15.38 -12.24 17.48
C PRO A 62 14.19 -11.77 16.64
N GLY A 63 14.40 -11.59 15.33
CA GLY A 63 13.38 -11.15 14.40
C GLY A 63 13.24 -9.64 14.24
N GLY A 64 13.73 -8.79 15.15
CA GLY A 64 13.52 -7.33 15.11
C GLY A 64 14.04 -6.66 13.84
N MET A 65 15.34 -6.79 13.54
CA MET A 65 15.93 -6.26 12.31
C MET A 65 15.28 -6.88 11.06
N LEU A 66 15.00 -8.19 11.11
CA LEU A 66 14.38 -8.91 9.99
C LEU A 66 12.97 -8.35 9.71
N ALA A 67 12.16 -8.13 10.73
CA ALA A 67 10.82 -7.57 10.61
C ALA A 67 10.86 -6.15 10.04
N LEU A 68 11.70 -5.26 10.59
CA LEU A 68 11.81 -3.88 10.12
C LEU A 68 12.24 -3.80 8.65
N VAL A 69 13.34 -4.46 8.28
CA VAL A 69 13.88 -4.39 6.91
C VAL A 69 12.90 -5.00 5.91
N SER A 70 12.28 -6.13 6.26
CA SER A 70 11.33 -6.79 5.36
C SER A 70 9.97 -6.05 5.28
N ALA A 71 9.54 -5.35 6.33
CA ALA A 71 8.38 -4.45 6.25
C ALA A 71 8.61 -3.32 5.24
N VAL A 72 9.75 -2.63 5.35
CA VAL A 72 10.14 -1.58 4.38
C VAL A 72 10.22 -2.14 2.96
N ALA A 73 10.89 -3.27 2.77
CA ALA A 73 11.02 -3.90 1.46
C ALA A 73 9.66 -4.36 0.90
N THR A 74 8.75 -4.85 1.74
CA THR A 74 7.36 -5.17 1.35
C THR A 74 6.62 -3.93 0.87
N GLY A 75 6.73 -2.83 1.60
CA GLY A 75 6.10 -1.55 1.24
C GLY A 75 6.63 -1.01 -0.09
N ILE A 76 7.93 -1.08 -0.32
CA ILE A 76 8.55 -0.69 -1.60
C ILE A 76 8.04 -1.58 -2.73
N ALA A 77 8.09 -2.90 -2.57
CA ALA A 77 7.64 -3.85 -3.58
C ALA A 77 6.14 -3.70 -3.90
N ALA A 78 5.30 -3.52 -2.87
CA ALA A 78 3.87 -3.29 -3.02
C ALA A 78 3.58 -1.95 -3.73
N THR A 79 4.37 -0.91 -3.49
CA THR A 79 4.28 0.37 -4.21
C THR A 79 4.53 0.16 -5.70
N TYR A 80 5.63 -0.46 -6.08
CA TYR A 80 5.90 -0.73 -7.50
C TYR A 80 4.80 -1.60 -8.12
N ALA A 81 4.32 -2.61 -7.41
CA ALA A 81 3.20 -3.45 -7.85
C ALA A 81 1.95 -2.62 -8.13
N ALA A 82 1.55 -1.73 -7.21
CA ALA A 82 0.39 -0.86 -7.37
C ALA A 82 0.47 0.01 -8.62
N PHE A 83 1.59 0.72 -8.82
CA PHE A 83 1.75 1.60 -9.98
C PHE A 83 1.85 0.84 -11.30
N HIS A 84 2.41 -0.37 -11.32
CA HIS A 84 2.43 -1.20 -12.53
C HIS A 84 1.05 -1.80 -12.85
N LEU A 85 0.28 -2.24 -11.85
CA LEU A 85 -1.06 -2.77 -12.03
C LEU A 85 -2.08 -1.70 -12.49
N ALA A 86 -1.82 -0.43 -12.18
CA ALA A 86 -2.64 0.69 -12.62
C ALA A 86 -2.58 0.94 -14.13
N VAL A 87 -1.56 0.44 -14.83
CA VAL A 87 -1.34 0.71 -16.26
C VAL A 87 -1.90 -0.43 -17.12
N PRO A 88 -2.73 -0.13 -18.15
CA PRO A 88 -3.21 -1.13 -19.10
C PRO A 88 -2.06 -1.90 -19.79
N GLY A 89 -2.28 -3.17 -20.08
CA GLY A 89 -1.31 -4.01 -20.78
C GLY A 89 -0.18 -4.59 -19.90
N ARG A 90 -0.10 -4.22 -18.62
CA ARG A 90 0.87 -4.81 -17.69
C ARG A 90 0.37 -6.14 -17.13
N SER A 91 1.30 -7.07 -16.89
CA SER A 91 1.01 -8.40 -16.33
C SER A 91 0.41 -8.31 -14.92
N SER A 92 -0.57 -9.20 -14.62
CA SER A 92 -1.08 -9.35 -13.25
C SER A 92 -0.05 -9.91 -12.28
N ARG A 93 1.01 -10.53 -12.78
CA ARG A 93 2.09 -11.09 -11.94
C ARG A 93 2.78 -10.04 -11.07
N TRP A 94 2.64 -8.75 -11.38
CA TRP A 94 3.12 -7.69 -10.51
C TRP A 94 2.53 -7.75 -9.10
N SER A 95 1.30 -8.27 -8.92
CA SER A 95 0.71 -8.48 -7.59
C SER A 95 1.46 -9.51 -6.74
N LEU A 96 2.28 -10.36 -7.35
CA LEU A 96 3.08 -11.36 -6.64
C LEU A 96 4.42 -10.79 -6.15
N LEU A 97 4.82 -9.61 -6.62
CA LEU A 97 6.12 -9.01 -6.28
C LEU A 97 6.36 -8.84 -4.78
N PRO A 98 5.41 -8.34 -3.96
CA PRO A 98 5.63 -8.17 -2.53
C PRO A 98 5.56 -9.49 -1.74
N LEU A 99 4.97 -10.57 -2.27
CA LEU A 99 4.68 -11.78 -1.52
C LEU A 99 5.91 -12.44 -0.85
N PRO A 100 7.05 -12.65 -1.56
CA PRO A 100 8.20 -13.29 -0.93
C PRO A 100 8.72 -12.50 0.27
N VAL A 101 8.77 -11.16 0.12
CA VAL A 101 9.28 -10.29 1.18
C VAL A 101 8.27 -10.13 2.32
N ALA A 102 6.97 -10.13 2.01
CA ALA A 102 5.91 -10.14 3.01
C ALA A 102 5.94 -11.42 3.86
N LEU A 103 6.24 -12.57 3.25
CA LEU A 103 6.43 -13.82 4.00
C LEU A 103 7.63 -13.72 4.95
N VAL A 104 8.73 -13.11 4.52
CA VAL A 104 9.89 -12.86 5.39
C VAL A 104 9.51 -11.93 6.54
N TRP A 105 8.71 -10.88 6.28
CA TRP A 105 8.21 -9.98 7.30
C TRP A 105 7.36 -10.70 8.36
N ILE A 106 6.38 -11.49 7.92
CA ILE A 106 5.54 -12.29 8.82
C ILE A 106 6.40 -13.28 9.63
N SER A 107 7.42 -13.87 9.00
CA SER A 107 8.36 -14.77 9.69
C SER A 107 9.16 -14.04 10.78
N GLY A 108 9.61 -12.79 10.49
CA GLY A 108 10.31 -11.96 11.47
C GLY A 108 9.44 -11.66 12.69
N LEU A 109 8.18 -11.23 12.45
CA LEU A 109 7.20 -11.03 13.52
C LEU A 109 6.94 -12.33 14.32
N GLY A 110 6.82 -13.45 13.63
CA GLY A 110 6.60 -14.76 14.27
C GLY A 110 7.77 -15.20 15.12
N ILE A 111 9.02 -14.92 14.71
CA ILE A 111 10.22 -15.24 15.51
C ILE A 111 10.22 -14.41 16.79
N GLY A 112 9.95 -13.10 16.72
CA GLY A 112 9.82 -12.21 17.86
C GLY A 112 8.73 -12.70 18.83
N CYS A 113 7.53 -12.94 18.30
CA CYS A 113 6.40 -13.46 19.07
C CYS A 113 6.72 -14.80 19.78
N TYR A 114 7.43 -15.72 19.11
CA TYR A 114 7.85 -16.98 19.71
C TYR A 114 8.89 -16.78 20.82
N ALA A 115 9.86 -15.88 20.62
CA ALA A 115 10.87 -15.57 21.62
C ALA A 115 10.23 -15.01 22.90
N ASP A 116 9.24 -14.14 22.76
CA ASP A 116 8.50 -13.57 23.89
C ASP A 116 7.61 -14.60 24.58
N TRP A 117 6.96 -15.49 23.82
CA TRP A 117 6.20 -16.58 24.40
C TRP A 117 7.08 -17.48 25.27
N VAL A 118 8.28 -17.77 24.83
CA VAL A 118 9.24 -18.59 25.60
C VAL A 118 9.72 -17.87 26.86
N ARG A 119 9.81 -16.53 26.82
CA ARG A 119 10.30 -15.69 27.92
C ARG A 119 9.24 -15.43 28.99
N PHE A 120 8.03 -15.08 28.58
CA PHE A 120 6.97 -14.52 29.45
C PHE A 120 5.76 -15.46 29.60
N GLY A 121 5.62 -16.46 28.75
CA GLY A 121 4.48 -17.37 28.77
C GLY A 121 3.13 -16.66 28.53
N PRO A 122 2.01 -17.27 29.03
CA PRO A 122 0.67 -16.70 28.85
C PRO A 122 0.44 -15.37 29.58
N GLU A 123 1.23 -15.06 30.58
CA GLU A 123 1.10 -13.83 31.39
C GLU A 123 1.51 -12.57 30.60
N GLY A 124 2.25 -12.74 29.51
CA GLY A 124 2.60 -11.68 28.56
C GLY A 124 1.44 -11.20 27.66
N ILE A 125 0.27 -11.85 27.72
CA ILE A 125 -0.88 -11.51 26.88
C ILE A 125 -1.74 -10.46 27.60
N THR A 126 -1.45 -9.17 27.39
CA THR A 126 -2.26 -8.08 27.88
C THR A 126 -3.02 -7.41 26.73
N LEU A 127 -4.36 -7.40 26.82
CA LEU A 127 -5.25 -6.91 25.72
C LEU A 127 -5.28 -5.37 25.59
N GLY A 128 -4.81 -4.61 26.59
CA GLY A 128 -5.10 -3.18 26.71
C GLY A 128 -4.09 -2.23 26.06
N ASP A 129 -2.82 -2.56 26.11
CA ASP A 129 -1.76 -1.57 25.86
C ASP A 129 -1.37 -1.41 24.37
N SER A 130 -1.79 -2.34 23.51
CA SER A 130 -1.34 -2.40 22.11
C SER A 130 -2.32 -1.78 21.10
N TYR A 131 -3.48 -1.26 21.53
CA TYR A 131 -4.46 -0.65 20.63
C TYR A 131 -3.93 0.63 19.98
N GLU A 132 -3.03 1.32 20.63
CA GLU A 132 -2.36 2.53 20.11
C GLU A 132 -1.56 2.21 18.84
N CYS A 133 -0.94 1.02 18.76
CA CYS A 133 -0.24 0.55 17.55
C CYS A 133 -1.20 0.46 16.35
N PHE A 134 -2.38 -0.12 16.55
CA PHE A 134 -3.41 -0.20 15.52
C PHE A 134 -3.81 1.19 15.02
N GLN A 135 -4.10 2.11 15.93
CA GLN A 135 -4.47 3.49 15.58
C GLN A 135 -3.35 4.21 14.82
N ALA A 136 -2.11 4.08 15.28
CA ALA A 136 -0.97 4.73 14.65
C ALA A 136 -0.76 4.23 13.21
N ILE A 137 -0.84 2.92 12.96
CA ILE A 137 -0.73 2.35 11.61
C ILE A 137 -1.87 2.84 10.72
N VAL A 138 -3.12 2.81 11.20
CA VAL A 138 -4.29 3.24 10.43
C VAL A 138 -4.21 4.73 10.08
N LEU A 139 -3.92 5.59 11.07
CA LEU A 139 -3.83 7.04 10.87
C LEU A 139 -2.67 7.42 9.94
N SER A 140 -1.49 6.82 10.12
CA SER A 140 -0.35 7.02 9.23
C SER A 140 -0.65 6.54 7.82
N SER A 141 -1.36 5.42 7.68
CA SER A 141 -1.81 4.91 6.37
C SER A 141 -2.79 5.86 5.69
N LEU A 142 -3.70 6.49 6.42
CA LEU A 142 -4.60 7.52 5.87
C LEU A 142 -3.83 8.74 5.38
N LEU A 143 -2.86 9.23 6.16
CA LEU A 143 -2.00 10.34 5.79
C LEU A 143 -1.25 10.06 4.47
N LEU A 144 -0.61 8.90 4.37
CA LEU A 144 0.13 8.46 3.18
C LEU A 144 -0.80 8.13 2.00
N GLY A 145 -2.04 7.75 2.28
CA GLY A 145 -3.04 7.36 1.29
C GLY A 145 -3.47 8.52 0.39
N VAL A 146 -3.53 9.74 0.92
CA VAL A 146 -3.93 10.92 0.15
C VAL A 146 -3.02 11.17 -1.05
N PRO A 147 -1.68 11.30 -0.90
CA PRO A 147 -0.79 11.47 -2.04
C PRO A 147 -0.77 10.24 -2.97
N LEU A 148 -0.94 9.03 -2.44
CA LEU A 148 -1.04 7.82 -3.25
C LEU A 148 -2.27 7.87 -4.17
N ALA A 149 -3.44 8.14 -3.60
CA ALA A 149 -4.69 8.27 -4.34
C ALA A 149 -4.60 9.38 -5.39
N TYR A 150 -3.98 10.52 -5.05
CA TYR A 150 -3.76 11.62 -5.99
C TYR A 150 -2.90 11.19 -7.19
N LEU A 151 -1.80 10.51 -6.96
CA LEU A 151 -0.90 10.05 -8.02
C LEU A 151 -1.55 8.92 -8.85
N LEU A 152 -2.35 8.06 -8.24
CA LEU A 152 -3.03 6.97 -8.93
C LEU A 152 -4.26 7.43 -9.73
N ARG A 153 -4.98 8.50 -9.32
CA ARG A 153 -6.24 8.95 -9.97
C ARG A 153 -6.11 9.24 -11.47
N HIS A 154 -4.93 9.63 -11.93
CA HIS A 154 -4.66 9.94 -13.33
C HIS A 154 -4.48 8.68 -14.21
N ALA A 155 -4.29 7.51 -13.61
CA ALA A 155 -4.35 6.24 -14.29
C ALA A 155 -5.79 5.71 -14.15
N ARG A 156 -6.55 5.60 -15.26
CA ARG A 156 -7.81 4.86 -15.22
C ARG A 156 -7.47 3.43 -14.81
N PHE A 157 -7.87 3.04 -13.61
CA PHE A 157 -7.52 1.75 -13.01
C PHE A 157 -8.00 0.60 -13.89
N TYR A 158 -7.09 -0.03 -14.59
CA TYR A 158 -7.39 -1.24 -15.36
C TYR A 158 -7.73 -2.43 -14.43
N ARG A 159 -7.11 -2.45 -13.23
CA ARG A 159 -7.34 -3.45 -12.18
C ARG A 159 -7.52 -2.75 -10.83
N PRO A 160 -8.67 -2.11 -10.60
CA PRO A 160 -8.84 -1.21 -9.47
C PRO A 160 -8.64 -1.88 -8.12
N VAL A 161 -9.20 -3.08 -7.92
CA VAL A 161 -9.08 -3.83 -6.66
C VAL A 161 -7.64 -4.22 -6.38
N ALA A 162 -6.95 -4.82 -7.37
CA ALA A 162 -5.56 -5.26 -7.18
C ALA A 162 -4.61 -4.07 -6.96
N THR A 163 -4.81 -2.97 -7.70
CA THR A 163 -4.03 -1.74 -7.52
C THR A 163 -4.22 -1.16 -6.12
N ALA A 164 -5.48 -1.07 -5.66
CA ALA A 164 -5.81 -0.54 -4.35
C ALA A 164 -5.35 -1.46 -3.21
N ALA A 165 -5.44 -2.78 -3.37
CA ALA A 165 -4.91 -3.75 -2.42
C ALA A 165 -3.39 -3.61 -2.25
N MET A 166 -2.66 -3.50 -3.34
CA MET A 166 -1.20 -3.29 -3.29
C MET A 166 -0.85 -1.92 -2.70
N GLY A 167 -1.65 -0.89 -3.00
CA GLY A 167 -1.53 0.42 -2.37
C GLY A 167 -1.74 0.34 -0.86
N GLY A 168 -2.81 -0.31 -0.41
CA GLY A 168 -3.10 -0.53 1.02
C GLY A 168 -1.98 -1.30 1.73
N LEU A 169 -1.44 -2.34 1.08
CA LEU A 169 -0.29 -3.08 1.62
C LEU A 169 0.95 -2.19 1.75
N ALA A 170 1.23 -1.34 0.76
CA ALA A 170 2.34 -0.39 0.81
C ALA A 170 2.19 0.61 1.96
N LEU A 171 0.98 1.18 2.12
CA LEU A 171 0.67 2.15 3.18
C LEU A 171 0.89 1.54 4.56
N SER A 172 0.27 0.40 4.82
CA SER A 172 0.27 -0.23 6.14
C SER A 172 1.64 -0.79 6.54
N THR A 173 2.39 -1.38 5.60
CA THR A 173 3.73 -1.93 5.93
C THR A 173 4.77 -0.84 6.16
N LEU A 174 4.73 0.28 5.40
CA LEU A 174 5.61 1.41 5.67
C LEU A 174 5.24 2.14 6.96
N ALA A 175 3.94 2.26 7.27
CA ALA A 175 3.48 2.81 8.53
C ALA A 175 3.90 1.94 9.72
N ALA A 176 3.78 0.61 9.61
CA ALA A 176 4.24 -0.34 10.63
C ALA A 176 5.75 -0.21 10.86
N ALA A 177 6.55 -0.18 9.78
CA ALA A 177 7.99 0.00 9.88
C ALA A 177 8.39 1.33 10.55
N ALA A 178 7.64 2.41 10.30
CA ALA A 178 7.89 3.67 10.98
C ALA A 178 7.52 3.61 12.46
N LEU A 179 6.42 2.93 12.81
CA LEU A 179 6.00 2.73 14.19
C LEU A 179 7.08 2.02 15.01
N ASP A 180 7.70 0.98 14.48
CA ASP A 180 8.81 0.25 15.12
C ASP A 180 9.99 1.15 15.51
N LEU A 181 10.12 2.34 14.88
CA LEU A 181 11.22 3.27 15.15
C LEU A 181 10.96 4.23 16.32
N PHE A 182 9.70 4.56 16.62
CA PHE A 182 9.37 5.58 17.63
C PHE A 182 8.46 5.08 18.75
N HIS A 183 7.75 3.97 18.55
CA HIS A 183 6.88 3.42 19.57
C HIS A 183 7.63 2.36 20.38
N ASP A 184 7.54 2.49 21.70
CA ASP A 184 8.12 1.50 22.62
C ASP A 184 7.16 0.29 22.69
N THR A 185 7.28 -0.58 21.72
CA THR A 185 6.56 -1.84 21.70
C THR A 185 7.49 -2.92 22.21
N ASP A 186 7.30 -3.35 23.44
CA ASP A 186 7.71 -4.70 23.82
C ASP A 186 7.00 -5.63 22.85
N ALA A 187 7.73 -6.42 22.04
CA ALA A 187 7.18 -7.30 21.00
C ALA A 187 6.26 -8.39 21.60
N ARG A 188 5.12 -7.97 22.12
CA ARG A 188 4.14 -8.86 22.74
C ARG A 188 3.29 -9.49 21.66
N ILE A 189 2.85 -10.70 21.89
CA ILE A 189 1.95 -11.44 20.97
C ILE A 189 0.79 -10.56 20.51
N MET A 190 0.28 -9.70 21.38
CA MET A 190 -0.84 -8.82 21.09
C MET A 190 -0.47 -7.68 20.10
N ASP A 191 0.77 -7.18 20.13
CA ASP A 191 1.25 -6.19 19.18
C ASP A 191 1.25 -6.75 17.76
N VAL A 192 1.71 -8.00 17.60
CA VAL A 192 1.68 -8.70 16.31
C VAL A 192 0.23 -8.86 15.81
N VAL A 193 -0.71 -9.21 16.69
CA VAL A 193 -2.13 -9.33 16.35
C VAL A 193 -2.68 -8.00 15.88
N TRP A 194 -2.40 -6.89 16.59
CA TRP A 194 -2.85 -5.56 16.21
C TRP A 194 -2.21 -5.04 14.92
N HIS A 195 -0.93 -5.35 14.69
CA HIS A 195 -0.25 -5.04 13.42
C HIS A 195 -0.93 -5.76 12.25
N ILE A 196 -1.16 -7.06 12.36
CA ILE A 196 -1.83 -7.84 11.31
C ILE A 196 -3.26 -7.34 11.10
N ALA A 197 -3.99 -7.04 12.18
CA ALA A 197 -5.35 -6.49 12.08
C ALA A 197 -5.35 -5.13 11.36
N ALA A 198 -4.44 -4.22 11.70
CA ALA A 198 -4.32 -2.92 11.03
C ALA A 198 -4.03 -3.07 9.53
N VAL A 199 -3.08 -3.93 9.17
CA VAL A 199 -2.77 -4.22 7.76
C VAL A 199 -3.99 -4.81 7.05
N ALA A 200 -4.67 -5.77 7.64
CA ALA A 200 -5.87 -6.39 7.06
C ALA A 200 -6.98 -5.35 6.85
N VAL A 201 -7.21 -4.46 7.82
CA VAL A 201 -8.21 -3.37 7.70
C VAL A 201 -7.83 -2.41 6.58
N VAL A 202 -6.59 -1.91 6.56
CA VAL A 202 -6.14 -0.95 5.53
C VAL A 202 -6.22 -1.57 4.13
N VAL A 203 -5.76 -2.80 3.95
CA VAL A 203 -5.84 -3.50 2.65
C VAL A 203 -7.28 -3.75 2.24
N SER A 204 -8.15 -4.16 3.17
CA SER A 204 -9.57 -4.43 2.89
C SER A 204 -10.32 -3.16 2.49
N VAL A 205 -10.15 -2.06 3.26
CA VAL A 205 -10.76 -0.76 2.97
C VAL A 205 -10.27 -0.21 1.63
N SER A 206 -8.97 -0.28 1.37
CA SER A 206 -8.38 0.14 0.09
C SER A 206 -8.93 -0.69 -1.06
N SER A 207 -9.05 -2.02 -0.91
CA SER A 207 -9.59 -2.92 -1.92
C SER A 207 -11.07 -2.64 -2.22
N ALA A 208 -11.86 -2.42 -1.18
CA ALA A 208 -13.26 -2.03 -1.29
C ALA A 208 -13.41 -0.69 -2.04
N TRP A 209 -12.61 0.31 -1.66
CA TRP A 209 -12.58 1.59 -2.38
C TRP A 209 -12.21 1.42 -3.86
N GLY A 210 -11.24 0.56 -4.17
CA GLY A 210 -10.87 0.19 -5.53
C GLY A 210 -12.04 -0.43 -6.31
N ALA A 211 -12.82 -1.31 -5.68
CA ALA A 211 -14.00 -1.91 -6.29
C ALA A 211 -15.09 -0.87 -6.64
N PHE A 212 -15.37 0.05 -5.73
CA PHE A 212 -16.34 1.13 -5.97
C PHE A 212 -15.87 2.13 -7.02
N SER A 213 -14.59 2.50 -7.01
CA SER A 213 -14.02 3.46 -7.95
C SER A 213 -13.88 2.90 -9.38
N GLY A 214 -13.75 1.58 -9.52
CA GLY A 214 -13.65 0.89 -10.81
C GLY A 214 -14.98 0.47 -11.41
N ALA A 215 -16.10 0.65 -10.69
CA ALA A 215 -17.41 0.34 -11.23
C ALA A 215 -17.68 1.22 -12.47
N PRO A 216 -18.03 0.63 -13.63
CA PRO A 216 -18.40 1.42 -14.79
C PRO A 216 -19.59 2.30 -14.40
N VAL A 217 -19.46 3.61 -14.64
CA VAL A 217 -20.63 4.50 -14.57
C VAL A 217 -21.69 3.83 -15.42
N ARG A 218 -22.77 3.36 -14.81
CA ARG A 218 -23.95 2.83 -15.52
C ARG A 218 -24.44 3.97 -16.40
N GLY A 219 -23.85 4.05 -17.60
CA GLY A 219 -24.32 4.95 -18.65
C GLY A 219 -25.77 4.59 -18.88
N SER A 220 -26.65 5.57 -18.69
CA SER A 220 -28.01 5.51 -19.18
C SER A 220 -27.94 4.95 -20.61
N ARG A 221 -28.40 3.74 -20.83
CA ARG A 221 -28.81 3.31 -22.15
C ARG A 221 -29.92 4.28 -22.57
N ARG A 222 -29.56 5.43 -23.12
CA ARG A 222 -30.50 6.13 -23.97
C ARG A 222 -30.75 5.18 -25.12
N ALA A 223 -31.92 4.56 -25.11
CA ALA A 223 -32.46 3.93 -26.28
C ALA A 223 -32.41 4.98 -27.38
N ILE A 224 -31.59 4.74 -28.37
CA ILE A 224 -31.63 5.47 -29.62
C ILE A 224 -32.95 5.00 -30.29
N PRO A 225 -33.84 5.90 -30.63
CA PRO A 225 -35.12 5.56 -31.27
C PRO A 225 -34.93 4.89 -32.63
#